data_b0e1012696ded3c55a644bea9d6f677b
#
_entry.id   b0e1012696ded3c55a644bea9d6f677b
#
_cell.length_a   1.000
_cell.length_b   1.000
_cell.length_c   1.000
_cell.angle_alpha   90.00
_cell.angle_beta   90.00
_cell.angle_gamma   90.00
#
_symmetry.space_group_name_H-M   'P 1'
#
loop_
_entity.id
_entity.type
_entity.pdbx_description
1 polymer ?
#
loop_
_entity_poly.entity_id
_entity_poly.type
_entity_poly.pdbx_seq_one_letter_code
_entity_poly.pdbx_strand_id
1 'polypeptide(L)'
;MKKIIALLLALVMVFALAACASKTEAPAEETKTETAATETATEEKTEQTTEEPAAETAAPADFKVGFIMLHDENSTYDLNFINGAKEAAEALGVEYVIKTNVPEGQECYDAAADLADAGCNIVFADSFGHEDYMIQAAKEFPDVQFCHSTGTKAHTENLANYHNAFASIYEGRYLAGIVAGMKLNEMIEAGQFTADEAKIGYVGAFTYAEVISGYTSFFLGARSVCPTATMEVTFTGSWYDETAKIGRAHV
;
A
#
# COMPACT_ATOMS: atom_id res chain seq x y z
N MET A 1 30.70 21.30 -33.97
CA MET A 1 30.33 20.73 -32.69
C MET A 1 29.25 19.66 -32.81
N LYS A 2 28.09 19.91 -33.45
CA LYS A 2 26.98 18.88 -33.55
C LYS A 2 27.37 17.57 -34.25
N LYS A 3 28.25 17.60 -35.26
CA LYS A 3 28.72 16.40 -35.99
C LYS A 3 29.74 15.56 -35.20
N ILE A 4 30.48 16.14 -34.28
CA ILE A 4 31.45 15.44 -33.43
C ILE A 4 30.73 14.69 -32.28
N ILE A 5 29.65 15.28 -31.76
CA ILE A 5 28.82 14.65 -30.71
C ILE A 5 28.08 13.43 -31.27
N ALA A 6 27.59 13.51 -32.51
CA ALA A 6 26.94 12.39 -33.18
C ALA A 6 27.90 11.21 -33.45
N LEU A 7 29.17 11.51 -33.75
CA LEU A 7 30.20 10.49 -33.99
C LEU A 7 30.63 9.80 -32.70
N LEU A 8 30.70 10.53 -31.58
CA LEU A 8 30.99 9.98 -30.25
C LEU A 8 29.86 9.10 -29.73
N LEU A 9 28.60 9.46 -29.95
CA LEU A 9 27.44 8.62 -29.57
C LEU A 9 27.37 7.33 -30.40
N ALA A 10 27.72 7.36 -31.68
CA ALA A 10 27.78 6.15 -32.51
C ALA A 10 28.89 5.19 -32.06
N LEU A 11 30.04 5.72 -31.62
CA LEU A 11 31.17 4.92 -31.16
C LEU A 11 30.88 4.19 -29.84
N VAL A 12 30.09 4.81 -28.93
CA VAL A 12 29.65 4.19 -27.65
C VAL A 12 28.68 3.05 -27.90
N MET A 13 27.80 3.16 -28.89
CA MET A 13 26.85 2.08 -29.23
C MET A 13 27.57 0.85 -29.85
N VAL A 14 28.63 1.03 -30.57
CA VAL A 14 29.40 -0.08 -31.19
C VAL A 14 30.16 -0.88 -30.11
N PHE A 15 30.66 -0.21 -29.07
CA PHE A 15 31.32 -0.90 -27.97
C PHE A 15 30.36 -1.70 -27.04
N ALA A 16 29.10 -1.30 -26.95
CA ALA A 16 28.10 -2.01 -26.15
C ALA A 16 27.61 -3.34 -26.78
N LEU A 17 27.74 -3.48 -28.11
CA LEU A 17 27.36 -4.70 -28.84
C LEU A 17 28.46 -5.76 -28.92
N ALA A 18 29.72 -5.43 -28.63
CA ALA A 18 30.85 -6.36 -28.67
C ALA A 18 31.06 -7.18 -27.39
N ALA A 19 30.33 -6.89 -26.30
CA ALA A 19 30.48 -7.55 -25.01
C ALA A 19 29.57 -8.80 -24.79
N CYS A 20 28.71 -9.15 -25.75
CA CYS A 20 27.74 -10.25 -25.63
C CYS A 20 28.00 -11.46 -26.56
N ALA A 21 29.21 -11.64 -27.09
CA ALA A 21 29.50 -12.81 -27.93
C ALA A 21 30.78 -13.49 -27.46
N SER A 22 30.67 -14.48 -26.60
CA SER A 22 31.44 -15.71 -26.51
C SER A 22 31.33 -16.40 -25.15
N LYS A 23 30.62 -17.52 -25.08
CA LYS A 23 31.15 -18.86 -24.88
C LYS A 23 30.06 -19.89 -24.89
N THR A 24 30.03 -20.63 -25.97
CA THR A 24 29.42 -21.97 -26.07
C THR A 24 30.55 -22.96 -26.06
N GLU A 25 30.52 -23.92 -25.13
CA GLU A 25 31.09 -25.24 -25.32
C GLU A 25 30.53 -26.22 -24.28
N ALA A 26 29.93 -27.29 -24.76
CA ALA A 26 29.60 -28.55 -24.11
C ALA A 26 30.37 -29.65 -24.89
N PRO A 27 30.28 -30.94 -24.55
CA PRO A 27 30.19 -31.71 -23.31
C PRO A 27 31.25 -32.87 -23.26
N ALA A 28 31.41 -33.56 -22.12
CA ALA A 28 31.80 -34.98 -22.03
C ALA A 28 31.62 -35.47 -20.58
N GLU A 29 30.75 -36.37 -20.38
CA GLU A 29 30.73 -37.81 -20.13
C GLU A 29 31.39 -38.32 -18.81
N GLU A 30 30.49 -38.89 -18.00
CA GLU A 30 30.56 -40.05 -17.09
C GLU A 30 31.73 -40.26 -16.11
N THR A 31 31.41 -40.39 -14.81
CA THR A 31 31.59 -41.64 -14.07
C THR A 31 30.83 -41.60 -12.72
N LYS A 32 30.07 -42.66 -12.46
CA LYS A 32 29.44 -43.01 -11.18
C LYS A 32 30.49 -43.28 -10.09
N THR A 33 30.26 -42.76 -8.90
CA THR A 33 30.64 -43.47 -7.67
C THR A 33 29.65 -43.12 -6.58
N GLU A 34 28.95 -44.13 -6.13
CA GLU A 34 28.06 -44.21 -5.01
C GLU A 34 28.89 -44.16 -3.70
N THR A 35 28.57 -43.23 -2.81
CA THR A 35 28.96 -43.38 -1.40
C THR A 35 27.87 -42.71 -0.54
N ALA A 36 27.24 -43.56 0.24
CA ALA A 36 26.27 -43.16 1.27
C ALA A 36 26.96 -42.38 2.38
N ALA A 37 26.39 -41.25 2.80
CA ALA A 37 26.70 -40.66 4.09
C ALA A 37 25.44 -39.92 4.60
N THR A 38 24.82 -40.59 5.56
CA THR A 38 24.21 -40.09 6.80
C THR A 38 23.64 -38.66 6.79
N GLU A 39 22.33 -38.62 6.75
CA GLU A 39 21.53 -37.43 7.14
C GLU A 39 21.76 -37.14 8.63
N THR A 40 22.36 -35.99 8.92
CA THR A 40 22.26 -35.38 10.23
C THR A 40 21.26 -34.25 10.09
N ALA A 41 20.01 -34.49 10.49
CA ALA A 41 19.01 -33.49 10.66
C ALA A 41 19.45 -32.56 11.79
N THR A 42 19.83 -31.33 11.46
CA THR A 42 19.94 -30.25 12.43
C THR A 42 18.54 -29.69 12.62
N GLU A 43 17.92 -30.03 13.73
CA GLU A 43 16.71 -29.35 14.21
C GLU A 43 17.05 -27.89 14.49
N GLU A 44 16.65 -27.00 13.61
CA GLU A 44 16.62 -25.57 13.86
C GLU A 44 15.47 -25.30 14.84
N LYS A 45 15.86 -25.20 16.12
CA LYS A 45 14.96 -24.85 17.21
C LYS A 45 14.54 -23.38 17.00
N THR A 46 13.37 -23.19 16.42
CA THR A 46 12.70 -21.89 16.40
C THR A 46 12.44 -21.49 17.85
N GLU A 47 13.25 -20.62 18.40
CA GLU A 47 12.92 -19.92 19.64
C GLU A 47 11.71 -19.04 19.37
N GLN A 48 10.57 -19.53 19.78
CA GLN A 48 9.34 -18.78 19.91
C GLN A 48 9.59 -17.79 21.06
N THR A 49 10.01 -16.58 20.70
CA THR A 49 10.04 -15.45 21.64
C THR A 49 8.59 -15.22 22.03
N THR A 50 8.23 -15.72 23.20
CA THR A 50 6.98 -15.35 23.87
C THR A 50 7.17 -13.88 24.23
N GLU A 51 6.59 -12.98 23.46
CA GLU A 51 6.41 -11.60 23.89
C GLU A 51 5.56 -11.64 25.15
N GLU A 52 6.21 -11.34 26.27
CA GLU A 52 5.53 -11.04 27.52
C GLU A 52 4.60 -9.87 27.23
N PRO A 53 3.31 -9.91 27.57
CA PRO A 53 2.42 -8.78 27.31
C PRO A 53 3.02 -7.57 28.01
N ALA A 54 3.40 -6.56 27.22
CA ALA A 54 3.86 -5.29 27.73
C ALA A 54 2.84 -4.82 28.78
N ALA A 55 3.31 -4.57 30.00
CA ALA A 55 2.48 -4.03 31.06
C ALA A 55 1.74 -2.81 30.49
N GLU A 56 0.42 -2.86 30.54
CA GLU A 56 -0.49 -1.78 30.16
C GLU A 56 -0.13 -0.55 31.04
N THR A 57 0.81 0.26 30.56
CA THR A 57 1.07 1.57 31.16
C THR A 57 -0.06 2.45 30.67
N ALA A 58 -1.01 2.75 31.56
CA ALA A 58 -2.06 3.72 31.27
C ALA A 58 -1.41 5.02 30.73
N ALA A 59 -1.98 5.57 29.66
CA ALA A 59 -1.49 6.83 29.12
C ALA A 59 -1.51 7.93 30.22
N PRO A 60 -0.62 8.93 30.16
CA PRO A 60 -0.69 10.07 31.06
C PRO A 60 -2.08 10.72 31.04
N ALA A 61 -2.55 11.25 32.18
CA ALA A 61 -3.92 11.76 32.31
C ALA A 61 -4.24 12.96 31.39
N ASP A 62 -3.22 13.60 30.83
CA ASP A 62 -3.27 14.75 29.94
C ASP A 62 -2.89 14.38 28.48
N PHE A 63 -2.83 13.08 28.15
CA PHE A 63 -2.49 12.63 26.81
C PHE A 63 -3.68 12.75 25.88
N LYS A 64 -3.46 13.41 24.74
CA LYS A 64 -4.51 13.73 23.77
C LYS A 64 -4.08 13.38 22.35
N VAL A 65 -4.99 12.82 21.57
CA VAL A 65 -4.75 12.45 20.17
C VAL A 65 -5.69 13.23 19.24
N GLY A 66 -5.13 13.81 18.19
CA GLY A 66 -5.86 14.47 17.12
C GLY A 66 -5.96 13.59 15.88
N PHE A 67 -7.10 13.61 15.20
CA PHE A 67 -7.31 12.89 13.94
C PHE A 67 -7.83 13.84 12.87
N ILE A 68 -7.31 13.69 11.64
CA ILE A 68 -7.69 14.46 10.46
C ILE A 68 -8.18 13.48 9.40
N MET A 69 -9.43 13.62 8.97
CA MET A 69 -10.08 12.79 7.97
C MET A 69 -10.43 13.63 6.75
N LEU A 70 -10.19 13.08 5.54
CA LEU A 70 -10.51 13.77 4.28
C LEU A 70 -12.02 13.99 4.12
N HIS A 71 -12.81 12.98 4.49
CA HIS A 71 -14.27 13.05 4.45
C HIS A 71 -14.86 12.78 5.84
N ASP A 72 -16.10 12.39 5.88
CA ASP A 72 -16.83 12.00 7.08
C ASP A 72 -17.28 10.53 7.02
N GLU A 73 -18.18 10.13 7.90
CA GLU A 73 -18.70 8.76 8.01
C GLU A 73 -19.50 8.28 6.78
N ASN A 74 -19.81 9.13 5.82
CA ASN A 74 -20.44 8.72 4.56
C ASN A 74 -19.45 8.07 3.62
N SER A 75 -18.13 8.35 3.76
CA SER A 75 -17.07 7.62 3.10
C SER A 75 -16.74 6.36 3.89
N THR A 76 -16.87 5.19 3.27
CA THR A 76 -16.55 3.91 3.92
C THR A 76 -15.07 3.77 4.28
N TYR A 77 -14.18 4.48 3.58
CA TYR A 77 -12.75 4.55 3.90
C TYR A 77 -12.55 5.30 5.21
N ASP A 78 -12.99 6.55 5.28
CA ASP A 78 -12.84 7.42 6.45
C ASP A 78 -13.59 6.86 7.67
N LEU A 79 -14.76 6.25 7.47
CA LEU A 79 -15.52 5.59 8.54
C LEU A 79 -14.71 4.52 9.27
N ASN A 80 -13.88 3.73 8.57
CA ASN A 80 -13.04 2.74 9.21
C ASN A 80 -11.96 3.39 10.08
N PHE A 81 -11.36 4.51 9.64
CA PHE A 81 -10.42 5.27 10.46
C PHE A 81 -11.09 5.93 11.65
N ILE A 82 -12.26 6.53 11.46
CA ILE A 82 -13.07 7.12 12.54
C ILE A 82 -13.40 6.08 13.62
N ASN A 83 -13.85 4.89 13.21
CA ASN A 83 -14.18 3.83 14.14
C ASN A 83 -12.94 3.30 14.87
N GLY A 84 -11.84 3.06 14.14
CA GLY A 84 -10.59 2.62 14.73
C GLY A 84 -9.99 3.66 15.70
N ALA A 85 -10.07 4.96 15.37
CA ALA A 85 -9.65 6.05 16.23
C ALA A 85 -10.42 6.08 17.55
N LYS A 86 -11.76 5.97 17.48
CA LYS A 86 -12.64 5.93 18.66
C LYS A 86 -12.34 4.71 19.53
N GLU A 87 -12.32 3.52 18.90
CA GLU A 87 -12.06 2.25 19.61
C GLU A 87 -10.68 2.28 20.32
N ALA A 88 -9.64 2.72 19.64
CA ALA A 88 -8.29 2.81 20.22
C ALA A 88 -8.22 3.82 21.37
N ALA A 89 -8.81 5.01 21.19
CA ALA A 89 -8.80 6.04 22.21
C ALA A 89 -9.60 5.62 23.46
N GLU A 90 -10.77 4.98 23.26
CA GLU A 90 -11.59 4.45 24.36
C GLU A 90 -10.88 3.32 25.10
N ALA A 91 -10.24 2.39 24.37
CA ALA A 91 -9.49 1.29 24.98
C ALA A 91 -8.29 1.76 25.80
N LEU A 92 -7.62 2.82 25.35
CA LEU A 92 -6.48 3.41 26.05
C LEU A 92 -6.86 4.45 27.11
N GLY A 93 -8.13 4.87 27.16
CA GLY A 93 -8.63 5.90 28.08
C GLY A 93 -8.02 7.29 27.81
N VAL A 94 -7.71 7.61 26.54
CA VAL A 94 -7.12 8.89 26.14
C VAL A 94 -8.15 9.85 25.55
N GLU A 95 -7.95 11.15 25.75
CA GLU A 95 -8.76 12.18 25.11
C GLU A 95 -8.44 12.25 23.62
N TYR A 96 -9.46 12.44 22.78
CA TYR A 96 -9.27 12.58 21.34
C TYR A 96 -10.13 13.65 20.71
N VAL A 97 -9.68 14.18 19.56
CA VAL A 97 -10.41 15.13 18.71
C VAL A 97 -10.35 14.61 17.28
N ILE A 98 -11.49 14.55 16.59
CA ILE A 98 -11.58 14.20 15.17
C ILE A 98 -12.03 15.41 14.37
N LYS A 99 -11.26 15.80 13.35
CA LYS A 99 -11.62 16.78 12.33
C LYS A 99 -11.96 16.04 11.04
N THR A 100 -13.18 16.18 10.55
CA THR A 100 -13.64 15.57 9.31
C THR A 100 -13.77 16.61 8.19
N ASN A 101 -13.87 16.16 6.93
CA ASN A 101 -14.01 17.01 5.75
C ASN A 101 -12.84 18.02 5.61
N VAL A 102 -11.62 17.55 5.90
CA VAL A 102 -10.40 18.35 5.76
C VAL A 102 -9.77 18.09 4.40
N PRO A 103 -9.76 19.05 3.46
CA PRO A 103 -9.22 18.88 2.13
C PRO A 103 -7.71 18.54 2.13
N GLU A 104 -7.28 17.91 1.04
CA GLU A 104 -5.87 17.66 0.74
C GLU A 104 -5.16 18.94 0.29
N GLY A 105 -4.87 19.85 1.22
CA GLY A 105 -4.34 21.17 0.95
C GLY A 105 -3.82 21.86 2.21
N GLN A 106 -3.71 23.19 2.13
CA GLN A 106 -3.31 24.03 3.26
C GLN A 106 -4.22 23.79 4.48
N GLU A 107 -5.47 23.45 4.27
CA GLU A 107 -6.45 23.15 5.30
C GLU A 107 -6.02 21.97 6.18
N CYS A 108 -5.29 21.00 5.61
CA CYS A 108 -4.71 19.90 6.39
C CYS A 108 -3.63 20.41 7.35
N TYR A 109 -2.72 21.26 6.87
CA TYR A 109 -1.72 21.88 7.73
C TYR A 109 -2.37 22.71 8.84
N ASP A 110 -3.35 23.55 8.48
CA ASP A 110 -4.05 24.42 9.44
C ASP A 110 -4.75 23.56 10.52
N ALA A 111 -5.38 22.45 10.09
CA ALA A 111 -6.00 21.49 11.00
C ALA A 111 -5.00 20.79 11.91
N ALA A 112 -3.81 20.46 11.40
CA ALA A 112 -2.74 19.82 12.15
C ALA A 112 -2.14 20.80 13.20
N ALA A 113 -1.91 22.04 12.78
CA ALA A 113 -1.44 23.12 13.68
C ALA A 113 -2.45 23.40 14.80
N ASP A 114 -3.73 23.54 14.45
CA ASP A 114 -4.80 23.73 15.44
C ASP A 114 -4.85 22.59 16.48
N LEU A 115 -4.66 21.33 16.06
CA LEU A 115 -4.64 20.18 16.97
C LEU A 115 -3.39 20.18 17.85
N ALA A 116 -2.23 20.56 17.32
CA ALA A 116 -1.00 20.74 18.10
C ALA A 116 -1.18 21.85 19.16
N ASP A 117 -1.70 23.01 18.76
CA ASP A 117 -1.99 24.15 19.66
C ASP A 117 -3.07 23.80 20.70
N ALA A 118 -4.00 22.90 20.37
CA ALA A 118 -5.00 22.37 21.32
C ALA A 118 -4.42 21.34 22.30
N GLY A 119 -3.10 21.09 22.27
CA GLY A 119 -2.39 20.20 23.18
C GLY A 119 -2.44 18.72 22.79
N CYS A 120 -2.70 18.39 21.53
CA CYS A 120 -2.56 17.01 21.07
C CYS A 120 -1.09 16.60 21.07
N ASN A 121 -0.78 15.45 21.65
CA ASN A 121 0.56 14.86 21.68
C ASN A 121 0.86 14.08 20.40
N ILE A 122 -0.18 13.54 19.78
CA ILE A 122 -0.13 12.85 18.47
C ILE A 122 -1.21 13.45 17.58
N VAL A 123 -0.88 13.67 16.29
CA VAL A 123 -1.84 14.02 15.25
C VAL A 123 -1.71 12.99 14.13
N PHE A 124 -2.83 12.37 13.73
CA PHE A 124 -2.90 11.36 12.71
C PHE A 124 -3.79 11.83 11.54
N ALA A 125 -3.35 11.63 10.28
CA ALA A 125 -4.12 11.93 9.09
C ALA A 125 -4.28 10.69 8.20
N ASP A 126 -5.45 10.53 7.57
CA ASP A 126 -5.82 9.31 6.86
C ASP A 126 -5.65 9.36 5.33
N SER A 127 -5.53 10.54 4.72
CA SER A 127 -5.56 10.64 3.26
C SER A 127 -4.18 10.84 2.63
N PHE A 128 -3.96 10.22 1.46
CA PHE A 128 -2.69 10.26 0.72
C PHE A 128 -2.18 11.69 0.48
N GLY A 129 -3.04 12.61 0.08
CA GLY A 129 -2.66 14.00 -0.21
C GLY A 129 -2.44 14.87 1.03
N HIS A 130 -2.70 14.38 2.23
CA HIS A 130 -2.35 15.07 3.47
C HIS A 130 -0.85 15.02 3.79
N GLU A 131 -0.07 14.13 3.14
CA GLU A 131 1.30 13.81 3.54
C GLU A 131 2.21 15.04 3.66
N ASP A 132 2.28 15.87 2.62
CA ASP A 132 3.18 17.03 2.60
C ASP A 132 2.83 18.08 3.66
N TYR A 133 1.57 18.23 3.97
CA TYR A 133 1.07 19.17 4.97
C TYR A 133 1.29 18.67 6.38
N MET A 134 1.20 17.36 6.61
CA MET A 134 1.59 16.73 7.88
C MET A 134 3.10 16.85 8.13
N ILE A 135 3.93 16.70 7.09
CA ILE A 135 5.38 16.92 7.15
C ILE A 135 5.69 18.38 7.48
N GLN A 136 4.96 19.33 6.89
CA GLN A 136 5.11 20.75 7.21
C GLN A 136 4.80 21.02 8.68
N ALA A 137 3.70 20.49 9.21
CA ALA A 137 3.34 20.63 10.62
C ALA A 137 4.39 19.96 11.53
N ALA A 138 4.90 18.78 11.18
CA ALA A 138 5.94 18.11 11.96
C ALA A 138 7.23 18.93 12.08
N LYS A 139 7.59 19.70 11.04
CA LYS A 139 8.75 20.60 11.08
C LYS A 139 8.53 21.79 12.01
N GLU A 140 7.30 22.26 12.16
CA GLU A 140 6.98 23.42 12.99
C GLU A 140 6.71 23.06 14.45
N PHE A 141 6.14 21.87 14.71
CA PHE A 141 5.79 21.39 16.04
C PHE A 141 6.64 20.17 16.45
N PRO A 142 7.94 20.36 16.80
CA PRO A 142 8.87 19.24 17.01
C PRO A 142 8.53 18.36 18.23
N ASP A 143 7.74 18.87 19.16
CA ASP A 143 7.32 18.17 20.38
C ASP A 143 6.04 17.33 20.19
N VAL A 144 5.36 17.46 19.02
CA VAL A 144 4.16 16.72 18.67
C VAL A 144 4.53 15.61 17.68
N GLN A 145 3.98 14.41 17.85
CA GLN A 145 4.16 13.30 16.92
C GLN A 145 3.11 13.39 15.80
N PHE A 146 3.56 13.31 14.57
CA PHE A 146 2.69 13.30 13.40
C PHE A 146 2.74 11.95 12.70
N CYS A 147 1.59 11.34 12.51
CA CYS A 147 1.43 10.05 11.86
C CYS A 147 0.55 10.23 10.61
N HIS A 148 0.91 9.57 9.54
CA HIS A 148 0.18 9.66 8.28
C HIS A 148 -0.03 8.28 7.67
N SER A 149 -1.28 7.99 7.30
CA SER A 149 -1.64 6.77 6.61
C SER A 149 -1.37 6.89 5.10
N THR A 150 -0.93 5.81 4.49
CA THR A 150 -0.67 5.68 3.04
C THR A 150 0.50 6.50 2.49
N GLY A 151 1.14 7.32 3.29
CA GLY A 151 2.34 8.07 2.90
C GLY A 151 3.61 7.22 2.91
N THR A 152 4.65 7.74 2.29
CA THR A 152 5.93 7.02 2.11
C THR A 152 7.16 7.88 2.41
N LYS A 153 6.98 9.15 2.80
CA LYS A 153 8.10 10.10 2.89
C LYS A 153 8.83 10.11 4.24
N ALA A 154 8.32 9.42 5.27
CA ALA A 154 8.97 9.41 6.58
C ALA A 154 10.44 8.96 6.52
N HIS A 155 10.78 7.97 5.67
CA HIS A 155 12.14 7.47 5.51
C HIS A 155 13.08 8.42 4.74
N THR A 156 12.54 9.39 4.00
CA THR A 156 13.31 10.39 3.25
C THR A 156 13.39 11.73 3.97
N GLU A 157 12.34 12.14 4.68
CA GLU A 157 12.31 13.38 5.44
C GLU A 157 13.18 13.34 6.70
N ASN A 158 13.38 12.14 7.27
CA ASN A 158 14.22 11.92 8.47
C ASN A 158 13.85 12.80 9.68
N LEU A 159 12.56 13.12 9.85
CA LEU A 159 12.04 13.81 11.00
C LEU A 159 11.76 12.81 12.13
N ALA A 160 12.25 13.10 13.34
CA ALA A 160 12.08 12.21 14.49
C ALA A 160 10.61 12.10 14.96
N ASN A 161 9.78 13.06 14.58
CA ASN A 161 8.38 13.18 14.99
C ASN A 161 7.41 13.01 13.82
N TYR A 162 7.85 12.43 12.67
CA TYR A 162 6.98 12.13 11.54
C TYR A 162 7.06 10.66 11.14
N HIS A 163 5.90 9.99 11.04
CA HIS A 163 5.79 8.56 10.84
C HIS A 163 4.76 8.24 9.77
N ASN A 164 5.03 7.19 8.97
CA ASN A 164 4.04 6.62 8.07
C ASN A 164 3.51 5.28 8.57
N ALA A 165 2.21 5.08 8.47
CA ALA A 165 1.54 3.80 8.66
C ALA A 165 0.98 3.33 7.32
N PHE A 166 1.54 2.26 6.77
CA PHE A 166 1.10 1.69 5.50
C PHE A 166 1.05 0.18 5.59
N ALA A 167 -0.15 -0.39 5.54
CA ALA A 167 -0.32 -1.84 5.53
C ALA A 167 -0.04 -2.42 4.14
N SER A 168 0.33 -3.71 4.08
CA SER A 168 0.47 -4.46 2.82
C SER A 168 -0.90 -4.76 2.21
N ILE A 169 -1.68 -3.72 1.89
CA ILE A 169 -3.08 -3.82 1.43
C ILE A 169 -3.21 -4.64 0.15
N TYR A 170 -2.16 -4.70 -0.68
CA TYR A 170 -2.13 -5.53 -1.87
C TYR A 170 -2.32 -7.02 -1.57
N GLU A 171 -1.94 -7.51 -0.39
CA GLU A 171 -2.17 -8.90 0.03
C GLU A 171 -3.68 -9.16 0.23
N GLY A 172 -4.37 -8.25 0.91
CA GLY A 172 -5.82 -8.29 1.04
C GLY A 172 -6.54 -8.16 -0.31
N ARG A 173 -6.00 -7.34 -1.23
CA ARG A 173 -6.51 -7.24 -2.61
C ARG A 173 -6.34 -8.55 -3.38
N TYR A 174 -5.22 -9.25 -3.20
CA TYR A 174 -5.00 -10.57 -3.80
C TYR A 174 -6.02 -11.59 -3.31
N LEU A 175 -6.28 -11.66 -2.01
CA LEU A 175 -7.30 -12.53 -1.43
C LEU A 175 -8.70 -12.20 -1.95
N ALA A 176 -9.06 -10.91 -2.03
CA ALA A 176 -10.32 -10.47 -2.63
C ALA A 176 -10.42 -10.89 -4.12
N GLY A 177 -9.31 -10.84 -4.83
CA GLY A 177 -9.20 -11.34 -6.21
C GLY A 177 -9.49 -12.84 -6.31
N ILE A 178 -8.93 -13.68 -5.42
CA ILE A 178 -9.22 -15.11 -5.37
C ILE A 178 -10.73 -15.34 -5.23
N VAL A 179 -11.38 -14.64 -4.29
CA VAL A 179 -12.83 -14.76 -4.09
C VAL A 179 -13.60 -14.36 -5.34
N ALA A 180 -13.20 -13.28 -6.01
CA ALA A 180 -13.80 -12.86 -7.27
C ALA A 180 -13.62 -13.91 -8.39
N GLY A 181 -12.43 -14.51 -8.51
CA GLY A 181 -12.16 -15.57 -9.47
C GLY A 181 -12.97 -16.85 -9.19
N MET A 182 -13.13 -17.22 -7.92
CA MET A 182 -14.01 -18.32 -7.51
C MET A 182 -15.47 -18.03 -7.91
N LYS A 183 -15.92 -16.79 -7.74
CA LYS A 183 -17.28 -16.39 -8.14
C LYS A 183 -17.45 -16.43 -9.66
N LEU A 184 -16.45 -16.03 -10.44
CA LEU A 184 -16.48 -16.18 -11.90
C LEU A 184 -16.65 -17.66 -12.31
N ASN A 185 -15.90 -18.56 -11.69
CA ASN A 185 -16.02 -20.00 -11.97
C ASN A 185 -17.43 -20.54 -11.64
N GLU A 186 -17.99 -20.15 -10.50
CA GLU A 186 -19.37 -20.49 -10.13
C GLU A 186 -20.38 -20.01 -11.20
N MET A 187 -20.20 -18.78 -11.70
CA MET A 187 -21.09 -18.21 -12.73
C MET A 187 -20.92 -18.91 -14.08
N ILE A 188 -19.69 -19.34 -14.44
CA ILE A 188 -19.42 -20.15 -15.64
C ILE A 188 -20.09 -21.52 -15.53
N GLU A 189 -19.94 -22.19 -14.38
CA GLU A 189 -20.56 -23.49 -14.11
C GLU A 189 -22.09 -23.41 -14.14
N ALA A 190 -22.66 -22.30 -13.70
CA ALA A 190 -24.08 -22.01 -13.79
C ALA A 190 -24.58 -21.62 -15.20
N GLY A 191 -23.67 -21.54 -16.18
CA GLY A 191 -23.99 -21.21 -17.57
C GLY A 191 -24.42 -19.75 -17.79
N GLN A 192 -24.03 -18.82 -16.90
CA GLN A 192 -24.37 -17.41 -17.06
C GLN A 192 -23.55 -16.73 -18.17
N PHE A 193 -22.32 -17.19 -18.37
CA PHE A 193 -21.43 -16.83 -19.48
C PHE A 193 -20.36 -17.90 -19.65
N THR A 194 -19.62 -17.86 -20.76
CA THR A 194 -18.54 -18.82 -21.05
C THR A 194 -17.21 -18.39 -20.44
N ALA A 195 -16.25 -19.31 -20.34
CA ALA A 195 -14.95 -19.02 -19.71
C ALA A 195 -14.16 -17.90 -20.41
N ASP A 196 -14.31 -17.75 -21.73
CA ASP A 196 -13.69 -16.70 -22.53
C ASP A 196 -14.39 -15.34 -22.41
N GLU A 197 -15.60 -15.31 -21.87
CA GLU A 197 -16.35 -14.09 -21.55
C GLU A 197 -16.11 -13.60 -20.11
N ALA A 198 -15.32 -14.33 -19.31
CA ALA A 198 -15.03 -13.96 -17.92
C ALA A 198 -14.27 -12.63 -17.85
N LYS A 199 -14.99 -11.56 -17.51
CA LYS A 199 -14.50 -10.19 -17.50
C LYS A 199 -14.82 -9.50 -16.18
N ILE A 200 -13.83 -8.78 -15.64
CA ILE A 200 -13.93 -8.00 -14.41
C ILE A 200 -13.85 -6.51 -14.77
N GLY A 201 -14.73 -5.70 -14.24
CA GLY A 201 -14.59 -4.24 -14.21
C GLY A 201 -13.96 -3.80 -12.90
N TYR A 202 -12.91 -2.99 -12.95
CA TYR A 202 -12.30 -2.40 -11.76
C TYR A 202 -12.34 -0.87 -11.85
N VAL A 203 -12.86 -0.22 -10.81
CA VAL A 203 -12.93 1.23 -10.72
C VAL A 203 -11.92 1.70 -9.68
N GLY A 204 -10.84 2.33 -10.13
CA GLY A 204 -9.83 2.96 -9.29
C GLY A 204 -10.09 4.44 -9.08
N ALA A 205 -9.43 5.03 -8.07
CA ALA A 205 -9.46 6.47 -7.83
C ALA A 205 -8.52 7.20 -8.80
N PHE A 206 -7.23 6.98 -8.66
CA PHE A 206 -6.14 7.63 -9.42
C PHE A 206 -5.16 6.60 -9.97
N THR A 207 -4.23 7.06 -10.82
CA THR A 207 -3.15 6.23 -11.38
C THR A 207 -1.89 6.22 -10.50
N TYR A 208 -2.05 6.29 -9.18
CA TYR A 208 -0.94 6.20 -8.24
C TYR A 208 -0.47 4.76 -8.03
N ALA A 209 0.78 4.59 -7.62
CA ALA A 209 1.40 3.28 -7.42
C ALA A 209 0.60 2.38 -6.45
N GLU A 210 0.04 2.93 -5.39
CA GLU A 210 -0.83 2.24 -4.45
C GLU A 210 -2.06 1.63 -5.15
N VAL A 211 -2.78 2.45 -5.93
CA VAL A 211 -3.98 2.01 -6.66
C VAL A 211 -3.64 0.96 -7.70
N ILE A 212 -2.51 1.16 -8.42
CA ILE A 212 -2.00 0.22 -9.42
C ILE A 212 -1.65 -1.12 -8.77
N SER A 213 -0.93 -1.12 -7.65
CA SER A 213 -0.60 -2.35 -6.92
C SER A 213 -1.85 -3.08 -6.46
N GLY A 214 -2.88 -2.34 -6.02
CA GLY A 214 -4.15 -2.88 -5.57
C GLY A 214 -4.90 -3.65 -6.66
N TYR A 215 -5.17 -3.04 -7.82
CA TYR A 215 -5.89 -3.74 -8.88
C TYR A 215 -5.05 -4.82 -9.56
N THR A 216 -3.74 -4.64 -9.66
CA THR A 216 -2.84 -5.66 -10.20
C THR A 216 -2.87 -6.90 -9.32
N SER A 217 -2.74 -6.74 -8.01
CA SER A 217 -2.79 -7.82 -7.04
C SER A 217 -4.15 -8.54 -7.05
N PHE A 218 -5.25 -7.78 -7.08
CA PHE A 218 -6.61 -8.31 -7.22
C PHE A 218 -6.74 -9.17 -8.49
N PHE A 219 -6.25 -8.67 -9.61
CA PHE A 219 -6.31 -9.39 -10.89
C PHE A 219 -5.48 -10.69 -10.88
N LEU A 220 -4.28 -10.64 -10.31
CA LEU A 220 -3.44 -11.84 -10.14
C LEU A 220 -4.14 -12.87 -9.25
N GLY A 221 -4.80 -12.44 -8.18
CA GLY A 221 -5.61 -13.30 -7.33
C GLY A 221 -6.76 -13.95 -8.09
N ALA A 222 -7.51 -13.18 -8.88
CA ALA A 222 -8.61 -13.70 -9.69
C ALA A 222 -8.12 -14.73 -10.72
N ARG A 223 -7.02 -14.45 -11.41
CA ARG A 223 -6.43 -15.36 -12.41
C ARG A 223 -5.79 -16.59 -11.81
N SER A 224 -5.41 -16.60 -10.55
CA SER A 224 -4.87 -17.79 -9.90
C SER A 224 -5.88 -18.95 -9.83
N VAL A 225 -7.18 -18.64 -9.84
CA VAL A 225 -8.28 -19.62 -9.79
C VAL A 225 -9.16 -19.62 -11.03
N CYS A 226 -9.26 -18.50 -11.75
CA CYS A 226 -9.96 -18.38 -13.05
C CYS A 226 -8.97 -17.84 -14.11
N PRO A 227 -8.15 -18.72 -14.74
CA PRO A 227 -7.04 -18.29 -15.62
C PRO A 227 -7.49 -17.53 -16.87
N THR A 228 -8.73 -17.71 -17.32
CA THR A 228 -9.31 -17.01 -18.48
C THR A 228 -9.79 -15.60 -18.15
N ALA A 229 -9.90 -15.25 -16.86
CA ALA A 229 -10.38 -13.93 -16.46
C ALA A 229 -9.56 -12.80 -17.09
N THR A 230 -10.27 -11.80 -17.60
CA THR A 230 -9.74 -10.54 -18.09
C THR A 230 -10.22 -9.40 -17.18
N MET A 231 -9.55 -8.24 -17.22
CA MET A 231 -9.95 -7.10 -16.40
C MET A 231 -9.82 -5.80 -17.19
N GLU A 232 -10.82 -4.96 -17.10
CA GLU A 232 -10.78 -3.57 -17.53
C GLU A 232 -10.73 -2.66 -16.32
N VAL A 233 -9.83 -1.66 -16.37
CA VAL A 233 -9.64 -0.70 -15.28
C VAL A 233 -10.02 0.69 -15.76
N THR A 234 -10.80 1.39 -14.96
CA THR A 234 -11.13 2.81 -15.19
C THR A 234 -10.91 3.61 -13.91
N PHE A 235 -10.78 4.92 -14.02
CA PHE A 235 -10.47 5.79 -12.88
C PHE A 235 -11.52 6.89 -12.75
N THR A 236 -11.90 7.22 -11.51
CA THR A 236 -12.82 8.32 -11.21
C THR A 236 -12.11 9.67 -11.19
N GLY A 237 -10.84 9.71 -10.83
CA GLY A 237 -10.10 10.94 -10.54
C GLY A 237 -10.45 11.54 -9.16
N SER A 238 -11.04 10.73 -8.28
CA SER A 238 -11.42 11.11 -6.91
C SER A 238 -11.30 9.88 -6.00
N TRP A 239 -10.94 10.09 -4.74
CA TRP A 239 -10.95 9.03 -3.73
C TRP A 239 -12.36 8.56 -3.40
N TYR A 240 -13.32 9.50 -3.34
CA TYR A 240 -14.71 9.21 -3.09
C TYR A 240 -15.60 9.98 -4.06
N ASP A 241 -16.34 9.28 -4.91
CA ASP A 241 -17.32 9.82 -5.84
C ASP A 241 -18.37 8.74 -6.16
N GLU A 242 -19.51 8.79 -5.49
CA GLU A 242 -20.60 7.83 -5.70
C GLU A 242 -21.15 7.85 -7.12
N THR A 243 -21.33 9.06 -7.67
CA THR A 243 -21.90 9.23 -9.00
C THR A 243 -21.00 8.66 -10.08
N ALA A 244 -19.69 8.96 -10.01
CA ALA A 244 -18.72 8.44 -10.96
C ALA A 244 -18.55 6.92 -10.83
N LYS A 245 -18.58 6.36 -9.62
CA LYS A 245 -18.48 4.91 -9.38
C LYS A 245 -19.68 4.17 -10.00
N ILE A 246 -20.91 4.61 -9.73
CA ILE A 246 -22.14 4.01 -10.24
C ILE A 246 -22.20 4.14 -11.77
N GLY A 247 -21.91 5.34 -12.32
CA GLY A 247 -21.91 5.58 -13.75
C GLY A 247 -20.92 4.71 -14.53
N ARG A 248 -19.79 4.34 -13.94
CA ARG A 248 -18.76 3.51 -14.58
C ARG A 248 -18.99 2.01 -14.38
N ALA A 249 -19.81 1.60 -13.44
CA ALA A 249 -20.17 0.20 -13.24
C ALA A 249 -21.22 -0.31 -14.25
N HIS A 250 -21.80 0.57 -15.06
CA HIS A 250 -22.85 0.26 -16.05
C HIS A 250 -22.33 0.30 -17.51
N VAL A 251 -21.03 0.33 -17.75
CA VAL A 251 -20.42 0.37 -19.09
C VAL A 251 -20.02 -1.03 -19.54
#